data_e43b60f0dce5413fbe865049036b36fd
#
_entry.id   e43b60f0dce5413fbe865049036b36fd
#
_cell.length_a   1.000
_cell.length_b   1.000
_cell.length_c   1.000
_cell.angle_alpha   90.00
_cell.angle_beta   90.00
_cell.angle_gamma   90.00
#
_symmetry.space_group_name_H-M   'P 1'
#
loop_
_entity.id
_entity.type
_entity.pdbx_description
1 polymer ?
#
loop_
_entity_poly.entity_id
_entity_poly.type
_entity_poly.pdbx_seq_one_letter_code
_entity_poly.pdbx_strand_id
1 'polypeptide(L)'
;MRQAIVVKPQPKSGIAPNLADYDDACRDFSWSVARGLLDGLAGGGVNIAHEAVDRHARGALKDKLAIRWLGKDGSVLDFSYERLQALTNQFA
;
A
#
# COMPACT_ATOMS: atom_id res chain seq x y z
N MET A 1 -26.00 26.06 -12.74
CA MET A 1 -25.92 25.53 -11.36
C MET A 1 -24.45 25.49 -10.94
N ARG A 2 -24.11 26.17 -9.88
CA ARG A 2 -22.74 26.13 -9.34
C ARG A 2 -22.54 24.84 -8.56
N GLN A 3 -21.49 24.08 -8.90
CA GLN A 3 -21.10 22.93 -8.09
C GLN A 3 -20.48 23.45 -6.79
N ALA A 4 -20.92 22.88 -5.66
CA ALA A 4 -20.31 23.18 -4.37
C ALA A 4 -18.88 22.61 -4.35
N ILE A 5 -17.92 23.43 -4.00
CA ILE A 5 -16.53 22.98 -3.77
C ILE A 5 -16.51 22.29 -2.42
N VAL A 6 -16.22 21.00 -2.41
CA VAL A 6 -16.03 20.25 -1.17
C VAL A 6 -14.56 20.40 -0.75
N VAL A 7 -14.37 21.14 0.33
CA VAL A 7 -13.04 21.30 0.93
C VAL A 7 -12.82 20.16 1.93
N LYS A 8 -11.79 19.37 1.75
CA LYS A 8 -11.40 18.33 2.72
C LYS A 8 -11.00 18.98 4.04
N PRO A 9 -11.56 18.52 5.16
CA PRO A 9 -11.07 18.97 6.47
C PRO A 9 -9.63 18.52 6.67
N GLN A 10 -8.85 19.34 7.37
CA GLN A 10 -7.48 18.97 7.74
C GLN A 10 -7.50 17.72 8.65
N PRO A 11 -6.55 16.77 8.48
CA PRO A 11 -6.50 15.59 9.32
C PRO A 11 -6.24 15.98 10.78
N LYS A 12 -7.09 15.52 11.68
CA LYS A 12 -6.98 15.78 13.12
C LYS A 12 -5.91 14.94 13.81
N SER A 13 -5.37 13.94 13.12
CA SER A 13 -4.50 12.92 13.72
C SER A 13 -3.01 13.29 13.74
N GLY A 14 -2.60 14.39 13.16
CA GLY A 14 -1.18 14.75 13.01
C GLY A 14 -0.38 13.83 12.08
N ILE A 15 -1.01 12.83 11.47
CA ILE A 15 -0.38 11.94 10.49
C ILE A 15 -0.43 12.60 9.12
N ALA A 16 0.73 12.77 8.49
CA ALA A 16 0.79 13.34 7.15
C ALA A 16 0.14 12.40 6.14
N PRO A 17 -0.70 12.90 5.21
CA PRO A 17 -1.23 12.09 4.13
C PRO A 17 -0.13 11.64 3.18
N ASN A 18 -0.32 10.50 2.52
CA ASN A 18 0.64 10.00 1.53
C ASN A 18 0.82 10.96 0.35
N LEU A 19 -0.24 11.67 -0.02
CA LEU A 19 -0.21 12.75 -1.01
C LEU A 19 -0.38 14.07 -0.27
N ALA A 20 0.75 14.72 0.04
CA ALA A 20 0.74 15.97 0.81
C ALA A 20 0.30 17.16 -0.05
N ASP A 21 0.80 17.26 -1.28
CA ASP A 21 0.49 18.32 -2.23
C ASP A 21 0.30 17.74 -3.62
N TYR A 22 -0.88 17.92 -4.18
CA TYR A 22 -1.24 17.37 -5.48
C TYR A 22 -0.48 18.02 -6.63
N ASP A 23 -0.34 19.34 -6.59
CA ASP A 23 0.32 20.09 -7.68
C ASP A 23 1.81 19.78 -7.72
N ASP A 24 2.45 19.69 -6.57
CA ASP A 24 3.85 19.27 -6.46
C ASP A 24 4.03 17.82 -6.95
N ALA A 25 3.14 16.92 -6.57
CA ALA A 25 3.18 15.53 -7.02
C ALA A 25 3.04 15.42 -8.55
N CYS A 26 2.14 16.19 -9.15
CA CYS A 26 1.96 16.23 -10.62
C CYS A 26 3.20 16.77 -11.33
N ARG A 27 3.82 17.82 -10.78
CA ARG A 27 5.00 18.44 -11.36
C ARG A 27 6.22 17.53 -11.31
N ASP A 28 6.40 16.83 -10.19
CA ASP A 28 7.60 16.04 -9.91
C ASP A 28 7.46 14.57 -10.38
N PHE A 29 6.26 14.16 -10.81
CA PHE A 29 6.02 12.80 -11.25
C PHE A 29 6.73 12.49 -12.57
N SER A 30 7.37 11.32 -12.61
CA SER A 30 7.81 10.68 -13.86
C SER A 30 7.74 9.16 -13.70
N TRP A 31 7.64 8.46 -14.81
CA TRP A 31 7.64 6.99 -14.77
C TRP A 31 8.94 6.41 -14.22
N SER A 32 10.07 7.07 -14.46
CA SER A 32 11.35 6.64 -13.89
C SER A 32 11.39 6.80 -12.37
N VAL A 33 10.82 7.88 -11.83
CA VAL A 33 10.68 8.06 -10.38
C VAL A 33 9.77 6.99 -9.79
N ALA A 34 8.61 6.75 -10.41
CA ALA A 34 7.67 5.71 -9.96
C ALA A 34 8.32 4.33 -9.99
N ARG A 35 9.05 3.99 -11.03
CA ARG A 35 9.77 2.72 -11.14
C ARG A 35 10.86 2.59 -10.07
N GLY A 36 11.51 3.68 -9.69
CA GLY A 36 12.51 3.70 -8.63
C GLY A 36 11.97 3.36 -7.24
N LEU A 37 10.66 3.49 -7.03
CA LEU A 37 9.99 3.10 -5.79
C LEU A 37 9.72 1.59 -5.70
N LEU A 38 9.84 0.86 -6.80
CA LEU A 38 9.60 -0.57 -6.89
C LEU A 38 10.90 -1.33 -6.63
N ASP A 39 10.76 -2.50 -6.02
CA ASP A 39 11.88 -3.41 -5.78
C ASP A 39 12.36 -4.07 -7.08
N GLY A 40 11.42 -4.44 -7.94
CA GLY A 40 11.72 -5.12 -9.20
C GLY A 40 12.03 -6.60 -9.01
N LEU A 41 12.08 -7.30 -10.13
CA LEU A 41 12.51 -8.69 -10.21
C LEU A 41 13.88 -8.79 -10.88
N ALA A 42 14.56 -9.91 -10.67
CA ALA A 42 15.77 -10.24 -11.44
C ALA A 42 15.44 -10.18 -12.94
N GLY A 43 16.30 -9.52 -13.72
CA GLY A 43 16.07 -9.32 -15.15
C GLY A 43 15.23 -8.10 -15.53
N GLY A 44 14.87 -7.24 -14.56
CA GLY A 44 14.21 -5.96 -14.79
C GLY A 44 12.69 -6.00 -14.91
N GLY A 45 12.06 -7.16 -14.72
CA GLY A 45 10.62 -7.30 -14.69
C GLY A 45 9.99 -6.69 -13.44
N VAL A 46 8.67 -6.47 -13.48
CA VAL A 46 7.88 -5.98 -12.35
C VAL A 46 6.70 -6.93 -12.14
N ASN A 47 6.42 -7.26 -10.88
CA ASN A 47 5.30 -8.11 -10.50
C ASN A 47 4.58 -7.49 -9.31
N ILE A 48 3.27 -7.29 -9.46
CA ILE A 48 2.47 -6.62 -8.43
C ILE A 48 2.41 -7.41 -7.12
N ALA A 49 2.34 -8.72 -7.17
CA ALA A 49 2.31 -9.56 -5.96
C ALA A 49 3.65 -9.50 -5.21
N HIS A 50 4.77 -9.46 -5.92
CA HIS A 50 6.09 -9.25 -5.33
C HIS A 50 6.15 -7.88 -4.63
N GLU A 51 5.72 -6.83 -5.30
CA GLU A 51 5.77 -5.46 -4.77
C GLU A 51 4.84 -5.26 -3.57
N ALA A 52 3.63 -5.84 -3.62
CA ALA A 52 2.62 -5.64 -2.58
C ALA A 52 2.81 -6.56 -1.37
N VAL A 53 3.33 -7.75 -1.54
CA VAL A 53 3.38 -8.79 -0.50
C VAL A 53 4.81 -9.29 -0.26
N ASP A 54 5.44 -9.89 -1.26
CA ASP A 54 6.67 -10.68 -1.05
C ASP A 54 7.83 -9.84 -0.52
N ARG A 55 8.06 -8.67 -1.08
CA ARG A 55 9.14 -7.78 -0.61
C ARG A 55 8.97 -7.37 0.85
N HIS A 56 7.72 -7.16 1.28
CA HIS A 56 7.41 -6.78 2.67
C HIS A 56 7.47 -7.99 3.61
N ALA A 57 7.05 -9.17 3.14
CA ALA A 57 7.11 -10.41 3.90
C ALA A 57 8.54 -10.84 4.24
N ARG A 58 9.52 -10.45 3.42
CA ARG A 58 10.95 -10.75 3.60
C ARG A 58 11.73 -9.62 4.25
N GLY A 59 11.12 -8.45 4.41
CA GLY A 59 11.77 -7.24 4.90
C GLY A 59 11.42 -6.91 6.35
N ALA A 60 11.70 -5.66 6.72
CA ALA A 60 11.46 -5.14 8.07
C ALA A 60 9.96 -5.12 8.45
N LEU A 61 9.06 -5.19 7.47
CA LEU A 61 7.61 -5.14 7.69
C LEU A 61 6.95 -6.52 7.78
N LYS A 62 7.72 -7.61 7.83
CA LYS A 62 7.19 -8.98 7.80
C LYS A 62 6.13 -9.25 8.87
N ASP A 63 6.30 -8.71 10.06
CA ASP A 63 5.41 -8.91 11.20
C ASP A 63 4.32 -7.82 11.30
N LYS A 64 4.33 -6.85 10.39
CA LYS A 64 3.33 -5.80 10.35
C LYS A 64 1.99 -6.34 9.87
N LEU A 65 0.91 -5.82 10.44
CA LEU A 65 -0.45 -6.13 10.00
C LEU A 65 -0.64 -5.70 8.54
N ALA A 66 -0.95 -6.69 7.68
CA ALA A 66 -1.26 -6.44 6.26
C ALA A 66 -2.75 -6.38 6.02
N ILE A 67 -3.51 -7.33 6.58
CA ILE A 67 -4.96 -7.43 6.42
C ILE A 67 -5.59 -7.72 7.77
N ARG A 68 -6.65 -6.97 8.09
CA ARG A 68 -7.57 -7.28 9.19
C ARG A 68 -8.92 -7.64 8.62
N TRP A 69 -9.32 -8.88 8.80
CA TRP A 69 -10.65 -9.35 8.42
C TRP A 69 -11.61 -9.21 9.59
N LEU A 70 -12.76 -8.60 9.32
CA LEU A 70 -13.82 -8.42 10.31
C LEU A 70 -15.00 -9.31 9.93
N GLY A 71 -15.30 -10.27 10.78
CA GLY A 71 -16.43 -11.17 10.58
C GLY A 71 -17.77 -10.51 10.93
N LYS A 72 -18.83 -10.98 10.26
CA LYS A 72 -20.20 -10.53 10.53
C LYS A 72 -20.63 -10.79 11.99
N ASP A 73 -20.07 -11.81 12.61
CA ASP A 73 -20.30 -12.18 14.01
C ASP A 73 -19.46 -11.40 15.02
N GLY A 74 -18.68 -10.42 14.55
CA GLY A 74 -17.76 -9.63 15.37
C GLY A 74 -16.37 -10.25 15.52
N SER A 75 -16.09 -11.40 14.87
CA SER A 75 -14.76 -11.99 14.91
C SER A 75 -13.75 -11.14 14.15
N VAL A 76 -12.48 -11.19 14.59
CA VAL A 76 -11.38 -10.45 13.98
C VAL A 76 -10.25 -11.44 13.69
N LEU A 77 -9.76 -11.43 12.45
CA LEU A 77 -8.58 -12.19 12.04
C LEU A 77 -7.54 -11.24 11.46
N ASP A 78 -6.34 -11.31 12.01
CA ASP A 78 -5.21 -10.48 11.57
C ASP A 78 -4.20 -11.33 10.79
N PHE A 79 -3.73 -10.77 9.69
CA PHE A 79 -2.71 -11.39 8.84
C PHE A 79 -1.53 -10.43 8.71
N SER A 80 -0.35 -10.87 9.14
CA SER A 80 0.90 -10.18 8.86
C SER A 80 1.30 -10.37 7.39
N TYR A 81 2.25 -9.57 6.91
CA TYR A 81 2.79 -9.76 5.56
C TYR A 81 3.39 -11.14 5.35
N GLU A 82 4.12 -11.66 6.34
CA GLU A 82 4.68 -13.02 6.28
C GLU A 82 3.59 -14.08 6.18
N ARG A 83 2.55 -13.96 7.00
CA ARG A 83 1.41 -14.88 6.99
C ARG A 83 0.66 -14.81 5.65
N LEU A 84 0.47 -13.63 5.12
CA LEU A 84 -0.19 -13.42 3.84
C LEU A 84 0.59 -14.08 2.70
N GLN A 85 1.91 -13.94 2.68
CA GLN A 85 2.76 -14.61 1.70
C GLN A 85 2.60 -16.14 1.77
N ALA A 86 2.64 -16.72 2.96
CA ALA A 86 2.47 -18.15 3.14
C ALA A 86 1.12 -18.64 2.61
N LEU A 87 0.04 -17.92 2.89
CA LEU A 87 -1.32 -18.26 2.42
C LEU A 87 -1.45 -18.13 0.90
N THR A 88 -0.92 -17.07 0.31
CA THR A 88 -0.97 -16.89 -1.15
C THR A 88 -0.15 -17.95 -1.88
N ASN A 89 0.99 -18.36 -1.34
CA ASN A 89 1.80 -19.44 -1.89
C ASN A 89 1.08 -20.80 -1.82
N GLN A 90 0.29 -21.05 -0.76
CA GLN A 90 -0.54 -22.26 -0.67
C GLN A 90 -1.65 -22.28 -1.71
N PHE A 91 -2.22 -21.12 -2.04
CA PHE A 91 -3.27 -20.99 -3.03
C PHE A 91 -2.75 -21.16 -4.46
N ALA A 92 -1.55 -20.70 -4.72
CA ALA A 92 -0.90 -20.83 -6.03
C ALA A 92 -0.47 -22.27 -6.28
#